data_62c706997c7b27a43676d675e4ad6e3a
#
_entry.id   62c706997c7b27a43676d675e4ad6e3a
#
_cell.length_a   1.000
_cell.length_b   1.000
_cell.length_c   1.000
_cell.angle_alpha   90.00
_cell.angle_beta   90.00
_cell.angle_gamma   90.00
#
_symmetry.space_group_name_H-M   'P 1'
#
loop_
_entity.id
_entity.type
_entity.pdbx_description
1 polymer ?
#
loop_
_entity_poly.entity_id
_entity_poly.type
_entity_poly.pdbx_seq_one_letter_code
_entity_poly.pdbx_strand_id
1 'polypeptide(L)'
;MIFGHGDDAYRYGAQIKMDFSSNIYFGADLSGLQAHLASRFGIVGHYPEPEAVGLERMLAEKFGVPEETIMVTNGATEAIYLIAQLYS
;
A
#
# COMPACT_ATOMS: atom_id res chain seq x y z
N MET A 1 -17.25 17.34 -13.53
CA MET A 1 -15.98 17.50 -12.76
C MET A 1 -15.92 16.43 -11.68
N ILE A 2 -14.82 15.72 -11.60
CA ILE A 2 -14.59 14.70 -10.56
C ILE A 2 -13.89 15.37 -9.38
N PHE A 3 -14.47 15.23 -8.20
CA PHE A 3 -13.89 15.74 -6.95
C PHE A 3 -13.37 14.56 -6.13
N GLY A 4 -12.23 14.69 -5.50
CA GLY A 4 -11.63 13.67 -4.65
C GLY A 4 -10.22 13.29 -5.08
N HIS A 5 -9.75 12.12 -4.63
CA HIS A 5 -8.39 11.63 -4.88
C HIS A 5 -8.26 10.81 -6.15
N GLY A 6 -9.28 10.72 -6.98
CA GLY A 6 -9.37 9.77 -8.08
C GLY A 6 -9.94 8.43 -7.63
N ASP A 7 -10.01 7.48 -8.57
CA ASP A 7 -10.56 6.14 -8.34
C ASP A 7 -11.98 6.15 -7.75
N ASP A 8 -12.81 7.06 -8.26
CA ASP A 8 -14.21 7.22 -7.84
C ASP A 8 -15.16 6.26 -8.58
N ALA A 9 -14.65 5.13 -9.06
CA ALA A 9 -15.41 4.13 -9.83
C ALA A 9 -16.66 3.65 -9.08
N TYR A 10 -16.62 3.61 -7.75
CA TYR A 10 -17.77 3.24 -6.93
C TYR A 10 -18.96 4.19 -7.09
N ARG A 11 -18.73 5.43 -7.55
CA ARG A 11 -19.80 6.42 -7.81
C ARG A 11 -20.40 6.30 -9.20
N TYR A 12 -19.60 5.87 -10.18
CA TYR A 12 -19.96 5.95 -11.60
C TYR A 12 -20.22 4.59 -12.22
N GLY A 13 -19.71 3.52 -11.63
CA GLY A 13 -19.99 2.14 -12.04
C GLY A 13 -19.83 1.88 -13.54
N ALA A 14 -20.86 1.32 -14.16
CA ALA A 14 -20.85 0.92 -15.56
C ALA A 14 -20.74 2.08 -16.56
N GLN A 15 -20.83 3.33 -16.11
CA GLN A 15 -20.65 4.51 -16.97
C GLN A 15 -19.18 4.74 -17.34
N ILE A 16 -18.26 4.14 -16.59
CA ILE A 16 -16.82 4.29 -16.83
C ILE A 16 -16.37 3.27 -17.86
N LYS A 17 -15.88 3.78 -19.00
CA LYS A 17 -15.27 2.95 -20.05
C LYS A 17 -13.77 2.92 -19.97
N MET A 18 -13.16 4.01 -19.53
CA MET A 18 -11.73 4.16 -19.32
C MET A 18 -11.51 4.95 -18.06
N ASP A 19 -10.62 4.48 -17.18
CA ASP A 19 -10.29 5.13 -15.93
C ASP A 19 -8.79 5.47 -15.90
N PHE A 20 -8.48 6.76 -15.93
CA PHE A 20 -7.13 7.30 -15.81
C PHE A 20 -6.93 8.07 -14.49
N SER A 21 -7.85 7.92 -13.53
CA SER A 21 -7.86 8.69 -12.29
C SER A 21 -6.90 8.16 -11.23
N SER A 22 -6.35 6.98 -11.41
CA SER A 22 -5.42 6.34 -10.47
C SER A 22 -4.38 5.49 -11.18
N ASN A 23 -3.32 5.11 -10.47
CA ASN A 23 -2.24 4.27 -10.97
C ASN A 23 -2.46 2.77 -10.71
N ILE A 24 -3.69 2.35 -10.56
CA ILE A 24 -4.01 0.94 -10.33
C ILE A 24 -3.83 0.15 -11.63
N TYR A 25 -3.04 -0.92 -11.56
CA TYR A 25 -2.91 -1.84 -12.68
C TYR A 25 -4.05 -2.87 -12.66
N PHE A 26 -5.07 -2.62 -13.46
CA PHE A 26 -6.27 -3.45 -13.51
C PHE A 26 -6.03 -4.84 -14.13
N GLY A 27 -4.95 -5.03 -14.85
CA GLY A 27 -4.56 -6.32 -15.42
C GLY A 27 -3.84 -7.26 -14.46
N ALA A 28 -3.62 -6.85 -13.21
CA ALA A 28 -2.94 -7.69 -12.23
C ALA A 28 -3.83 -8.86 -11.78
N ASP A 29 -3.25 -10.06 -11.75
CA ASP A 29 -3.89 -11.22 -11.13
C ASP A 29 -3.63 -11.19 -9.63
N LEU A 30 -4.65 -10.85 -8.84
CA LEU A 30 -4.58 -10.74 -7.39
C LEU A 30 -5.03 -12.01 -6.67
N SER A 31 -5.34 -13.10 -7.38
CA SER A 31 -5.90 -14.31 -6.79
C SER A 31 -4.97 -14.92 -5.72
N GLY A 32 -3.68 -14.97 -5.98
CA GLY A 32 -2.69 -15.47 -5.02
C GLY A 32 -2.61 -14.62 -3.76
N LEU A 33 -2.60 -13.31 -3.92
CA LEU A 33 -2.62 -12.38 -2.79
C LEU A 33 -3.89 -12.51 -1.96
N GLN A 34 -5.05 -12.58 -2.62
CA GLN A 34 -6.34 -12.74 -1.95
C GLN A 34 -6.40 -14.03 -1.13
N ALA A 35 -5.93 -15.15 -1.70
CA ALA A 35 -5.88 -16.43 -1.01
C ALA A 35 -4.94 -16.39 0.20
N HIS A 36 -3.77 -15.76 0.06
CA HIS A 36 -2.82 -15.58 1.16
C HIS A 36 -3.43 -14.75 2.30
N LEU A 37 -4.04 -13.61 1.98
CA LEU A 37 -4.67 -12.76 2.98
C LEU A 37 -5.81 -13.48 3.70
N ALA A 38 -6.63 -14.23 2.97
CA ALA A 38 -7.71 -15.03 3.56
C ALA A 38 -7.15 -16.07 4.54
N SER A 39 -6.05 -16.74 4.20
CA SER A 39 -5.42 -17.75 5.07
C SER A 39 -4.81 -17.15 6.35
N ARG A 40 -4.51 -15.85 6.34
CA ARG A 40 -3.87 -15.13 7.45
C ARG A 40 -4.85 -14.23 8.20
N PHE A 41 -6.14 -14.30 7.89
CA PHE A 41 -7.12 -13.35 8.41
C PHE A 41 -7.24 -13.39 9.95
N GLY A 42 -6.95 -14.53 10.58
CA GLY A 42 -6.95 -14.65 12.05
C GLY A 42 -6.02 -13.69 12.79
N ILE A 43 -5.02 -13.15 12.08
CA ILE A 43 -4.06 -12.21 12.68
C ILE A 43 -4.71 -10.88 13.11
N VAL A 44 -5.89 -10.55 12.57
CA VAL A 44 -6.59 -9.31 12.93
C VAL A 44 -7.03 -9.26 14.40
N GLY A 45 -7.04 -10.41 15.09
CA GLY A 45 -7.32 -10.48 16.52
C GLY A 45 -6.18 -10.02 17.42
N HIS A 46 -5.02 -9.69 16.85
CA HIS A 46 -3.82 -9.30 17.58
C HIS A 46 -3.33 -7.94 17.15
N TYR A 47 -2.63 -7.24 18.05
CA TYR A 47 -1.91 -6.03 17.67
C TYR A 47 -0.79 -6.37 16.69
N PRO A 48 -0.55 -5.50 15.71
CA PRO A 48 0.62 -5.65 14.85
C PRO A 48 1.92 -5.36 15.61
N GLU A 49 3.02 -5.75 15.02
CA GLU A 49 4.35 -5.34 15.49
C GLU A 49 4.42 -3.79 15.56
N PRO A 50 4.83 -3.20 16.70
CA PRO A 50 4.79 -1.74 16.88
C PRO A 50 5.57 -0.95 15.81
N GLU A 51 6.71 -1.51 15.41
CA GLU A 51 7.53 -1.00 14.32
C GLU A 51 7.64 -2.12 13.29
N ALA A 52 7.47 -1.85 12.03
CA ALA A 52 7.42 -2.90 11.00
C ALA A 52 8.80 -3.56 10.75
N VAL A 53 9.53 -3.87 11.82
CA VAL A 53 10.91 -4.39 11.76
C VAL A 53 11.00 -5.68 10.96
N GLY A 54 10.06 -6.59 11.15
CA GLY A 54 10.04 -7.85 10.40
C GLY A 54 9.91 -7.64 8.91
N LEU A 55 9.01 -6.72 8.49
CA LEU A 55 8.83 -6.38 7.08
C LEU A 55 10.05 -5.64 6.52
N GLU A 56 10.60 -4.70 7.27
CA GLU A 56 11.81 -3.96 6.87
C GLU A 56 12.99 -4.91 6.64
N ARG A 57 13.17 -5.90 7.51
CA ARG A 57 14.20 -6.93 7.35
C ARG A 57 13.99 -7.75 6.08
N MET A 58 12.77 -8.20 5.81
CA MET A 58 12.46 -8.96 4.60
C MET A 58 12.73 -8.14 3.34
N LEU A 59 12.38 -6.86 3.36
CA LEU A 59 12.64 -5.96 2.22
C LEU A 59 14.14 -5.70 2.05
N ALA A 60 14.86 -5.51 3.15
CA ALA A 60 16.31 -5.33 3.13
C ALA A 60 17.02 -6.52 2.49
N GLU A 61 16.64 -7.73 2.88
CA GLU A 61 17.15 -8.96 2.28
C GLU A 61 16.84 -9.05 0.78
N LYS A 62 15.58 -8.74 0.42
CA LYS A 62 15.13 -8.78 -0.98
C LYS A 62 15.90 -7.81 -1.88
N PHE A 63 16.18 -6.61 -1.38
CA PHE A 63 16.84 -5.56 -2.17
C PHE A 63 18.34 -5.47 -1.95
N GLY A 64 18.90 -6.27 -1.04
CA GLY A 64 20.33 -6.27 -0.75
C GLY A 64 20.83 -4.96 -0.15
N VAL A 65 20.05 -4.34 0.71
CA VAL A 65 20.38 -3.07 1.38
C VAL A 65 20.33 -3.25 2.91
N PRO A 66 21.01 -2.38 3.69
CA PRO A 66 20.90 -2.42 5.15
C PRO A 66 19.48 -2.13 5.64
N GLU A 67 19.05 -2.79 6.73
CA GLU A 67 17.71 -2.60 7.30
C GLU A 67 17.41 -1.13 7.62
N GLU A 68 18.39 -0.41 8.13
CA GLU A 68 18.26 1.00 8.55
C GLU A 68 18.00 1.97 7.37
N THR A 69 18.09 1.49 6.14
CA THR A 69 17.78 2.29 4.95
C THR A 69 16.35 2.14 4.48
N ILE A 70 15.56 1.32 5.17
CA ILE A 70 14.16 1.05 4.82
C ILE A 70 13.27 1.53 5.96
N MET A 71 12.20 2.22 5.58
CA MET A 71 11.15 2.61 6.51
C MET A 71 9.79 2.25 5.90
N VAL A 72 9.01 1.48 6.64
CA VAL A 72 7.65 1.14 6.25
C VAL A 72 6.69 2.20 6.77
N THR A 73 5.83 2.69 5.89
CA THR A 73 4.86 3.74 6.19
C THR A 73 3.44 3.31 5.79
N ASN A 74 2.45 3.99 6.33
CA ASN A 74 1.06 3.82 5.92
C ASN A 74 0.82 4.56 4.61
N GLY A 75 1.31 3.96 3.51
CA GLY A 75 1.25 4.53 2.17
C GLY A 75 2.30 5.62 1.93
N ALA A 76 2.38 6.06 0.66
CA ALA A 76 3.35 7.07 0.24
C ALA A 76 3.08 8.45 0.85
N THR A 77 1.83 8.76 1.16
CA THR A 77 1.48 10.07 1.74
C THR A 77 2.14 10.28 3.10
N GLU A 78 2.12 9.28 3.97
CA GLU A 78 2.84 9.36 5.25
C GLU A 78 4.34 9.58 5.05
N ALA A 79 4.95 8.87 4.11
CA ALA A 79 6.36 9.04 3.78
C ALA A 79 6.66 10.48 3.35
N ILE A 80 5.81 11.07 2.52
CA ILE A 80 5.96 12.46 2.07
C ILE A 80 5.89 13.43 3.25
N TYR A 81 4.93 13.26 4.16
CA TYR A 81 4.81 14.09 5.35
C TYR A 81 6.04 13.99 6.26
N LEU A 82 6.54 12.77 6.47
CA LEU A 82 7.74 12.56 7.31
C LEU A 82 8.98 13.22 6.70
N ILE A 83 9.15 13.10 5.38
CA ILE A 83 10.25 13.76 4.67
C ILE A 83 10.13 15.28 4.78
N ALA A 84 8.92 15.82 4.59
CA ALA A 84 8.70 17.26 4.70
C ALA A 84 9.03 17.77 6.10
N GLN A 85 8.67 17.04 7.16
CA GLN A 85 9.02 17.40 8.53
C GLN A 85 10.53 17.38 8.78
N LEU A 86 11.23 16.41 8.20
CA LEU A 86 12.67 16.28 8.38
C LEU A 86 13.44 17.45 7.77
N TYR A 87 12.96 18.01 6.68
CA TYR A 87 13.62 19.06 5.92
C TYR A 87 12.96 20.45 6.04
N SER A 88 12.01 20.59 6.95
CA SER A 88 11.35 21.88 7.16
C SER A 88 12.20 22.86 7.96
#